data_a36bf7f6675832605b5e8b287b2dd7fd
#
_entry.id   a36bf7f6675832605b5e8b287b2dd7fd
#
_cell.length_a   1.000
_cell.length_b   1.000
_cell.length_c   1.000
_cell.angle_alpha   90.00
_cell.angle_beta   90.00
_cell.angle_gamma   90.00
#
_symmetry.space_group_name_H-M   'P 1'
#
loop_
_entity.id
_entity.type
_entity.pdbx_description
1 polymer ?
#
loop_
_entity_poly.entity_id
_entity_poly.type
_entity_poly.pdbx_seq_one_letter_code
_entity_poly.pdbx_strand_id
1 'polypeptide(L)'
;MDFIDQIKALSDQISKELEHLETEEATKHALVLPFINALGYNVFNPWEVVPEFTCDVGKKKGEKVDYALMKAGKPIMLFECKSANADLGKEHADQLYRYFSVTEVKVGVLTNGVVYKFYSDLEETNKMDAKPFLELDLLDLKEVVVEELKRFRKESFDLGAVVSAASELKYSKEIKRILGEELNSPSDEFVKFFTKQVYSGRVTKTALEKFREIIHQAFKQFVNEKISDRLKSALEKEQEQEGAAGVAEERGAEGGRSEEKKEKEEGVVTTEEEVEGFFIVRAILRETTEPERVILKDRKNYCNVLLDNNIRKPICRFYFNTRQKYVSFFDAEKKEEKVAVENLSEIYNYAERLKATVDYYEGYEGSGVPEASPESEKENKNI
;
A
#
# COMPACT_ATOMS: atom_id res chain seq x y z
N MET A 1 -5.99 7.41 22.81
CA MET A 1 -5.21 7.38 21.57
C MET A 1 -4.99 5.92 21.23
N ASP A 2 -5.43 5.45 20.10
CA ASP A 2 -5.23 4.07 19.69
C ASP A 2 -3.73 3.82 19.39
N PHE A 3 -3.29 2.56 19.39
CA PHE A 3 -1.90 2.20 19.11
C PHE A 3 -1.43 2.69 17.74
N ILE A 4 -2.28 2.58 16.72
CA ILE A 4 -2.01 3.07 15.37
C ILE A 4 -1.74 4.58 15.39
N ASP A 5 -2.55 5.35 16.12
CA ASP A 5 -2.38 6.81 16.25
C ASP A 5 -1.05 7.16 16.93
N GLN A 6 -0.62 6.37 17.93
CA GLN A 6 0.66 6.58 18.60
C GLN A 6 1.83 6.34 17.65
N ILE A 7 1.79 5.30 16.81
CA ILE A 7 2.82 5.02 15.81
C ILE A 7 2.83 6.09 14.72
N LYS A 8 1.67 6.56 14.27
CA LYS A 8 1.56 7.68 13.31
C LYS A 8 2.16 8.98 13.90
N ALA A 9 1.87 9.28 15.16
CA ALA A 9 2.43 10.45 15.84
C ALA A 9 3.97 10.38 15.94
N LEU A 10 4.55 9.19 16.19
CA LEU A 10 6.00 8.98 16.15
C LEU A 10 6.57 9.21 14.75
N SER A 11 5.89 8.72 13.71
CA SER A 11 6.28 8.96 12.31
C SER A 11 6.34 10.45 11.96
N ASP A 12 5.31 11.20 12.36
CA ASP A 12 5.22 12.65 12.13
C ASP A 12 6.31 13.43 12.90
N GLN A 13 6.69 12.96 14.09
CA GLN A 13 7.76 13.53 14.89
C GLN A 13 9.13 13.31 14.23
N ILE A 14 9.41 12.09 13.78
CA ILE A 14 10.67 11.71 13.11
C ILE A 14 10.93 12.62 11.92
N SER A 15 9.92 12.83 11.06
CA SER A 15 10.04 13.66 9.86
C SER A 15 10.50 15.10 10.15
N LYS A 16 10.28 15.59 11.38
CA LYS A 16 10.65 16.96 11.82
C LYS A 16 11.99 17.02 12.51
N GLU A 17 12.40 15.95 13.20
CA GLU A 17 13.53 15.96 14.11
C GLU A 17 14.78 15.25 13.53
N LEU A 18 14.62 14.49 12.45
CA LEU A 18 15.69 13.63 11.89
C LEU A 18 17.00 14.37 11.62
N GLU A 19 16.91 15.60 11.12
CA GLU A 19 18.09 16.44 10.80
C GLU A 19 18.93 16.82 12.04
N HIS A 20 18.34 16.73 13.24
CA HIS A 20 18.99 17.10 14.51
C HIS A 20 19.55 15.89 15.28
N LEU A 21 19.35 14.66 14.78
CA LEU A 21 19.73 13.42 15.46
C LEU A 21 21.09 12.91 14.93
N GLU A 22 22.17 13.54 15.37
CA GLU A 22 23.51 13.20 14.91
C GLU A 22 24.15 12.01 15.65
N THR A 23 23.72 11.72 16.87
CA THR A 23 24.36 10.70 17.72
C THR A 23 23.42 9.54 18.00
N GLU A 24 24.02 8.38 18.32
CA GLU A 24 23.27 7.18 18.73
C GLU A 24 22.45 7.44 20.01
N GLU A 25 23.02 8.15 20.99
CA GLU A 25 22.32 8.50 22.22
C GLU A 25 21.12 9.43 21.96
N ALA A 26 21.26 10.42 21.07
CA ALA A 26 20.15 11.26 20.67
C ALA A 26 19.03 10.42 20.02
N THR A 27 19.39 9.48 19.14
CA THR A 27 18.46 8.55 18.49
C THR A 27 17.76 7.68 19.53
N LYS A 28 18.48 7.10 20.49
CA LYS A 28 17.88 6.29 21.56
C LYS A 28 16.82 7.07 22.34
N HIS A 29 17.15 8.29 22.74
CA HIS A 29 16.26 9.12 23.56
C HIS A 29 15.06 9.68 22.78
N ALA A 30 15.28 10.17 21.57
CA ALA A 30 14.24 10.84 20.80
C ALA A 30 13.32 9.87 20.06
N LEU A 31 13.81 8.71 19.61
CA LEU A 31 13.05 7.80 18.75
C LEU A 31 12.82 6.42 19.37
N VAL A 32 13.86 5.77 19.91
CA VAL A 32 13.74 4.38 20.34
C VAL A 32 12.96 4.24 21.65
N LEU A 33 13.24 5.07 22.66
CA LEU A 33 12.49 5.03 23.92
C LEU A 33 11.02 5.40 23.75
N PRO A 34 10.63 6.44 22.96
CA PRO A 34 9.24 6.69 22.62
C PRO A 34 8.55 5.51 21.92
N PHE A 35 9.23 4.82 21.01
CA PHE A 35 8.71 3.62 20.36
C PHE A 35 8.47 2.48 21.37
N ILE A 36 9.44 2.20 22.25
CA ILE A 36 9.29 1.19 23.33
C ILE A 36 8.13 1.56 24.25
N ASN A 37 7.97 2.86 24.55
CA ASN A 37 6.85 3.33 25.38
C ASN A 37 5.50 3.18 24.65
N ALA A 38 5.43 3.38 23.33
CA ALA A 38 4.23 3.14 22.52
C ALA A 38 3.84 1.65 22.52
N LEU A 39 4.81 0.73 22.61
CA LEU A 39 4.55 -0.70 22.82
C LEU A 39 4.00 -1.00 24.22
N GLY A 40 3.90 0.00 25.12
CA GLY A 40 3.32 -0.12 26.46
C GLY A 40 4.32 -0.48 27.56
N TYR A 41 5.63 -0.50 27.27
CA TYR A 41 6.67 -0.71 28.28
C TYR A 41 7.08 0.62 28.89
N ASN A 42 7.07 0.70 30.23
CA ASN A 42 7.50 1.91 30.92
C ASN A 42 9.03 2.03 30.90
N VAL A 43 9.51 2.94 30.07
CA VAL A 43 10.96 3.18 29.85
C VAL A 43 11.68 3.75 31.07
N PHE A 44 10.96 4.26 32.07
CA PHE A 44 11.50 4.74 33.33
C PHE A 44 11.48 3.65 34.45
N ASN A 45 10.93 2.46 34.14
CA ASN A 45 10.90 1.35 35.06
C ASN A 45 12.03 0.35 34.73
N PRO A 46 13.10 0.27 35.55
CA PRO A 46 14.23 -0.62 35.28
C PRO A 46 13.88 -2.12 35.39
N TRP A 47 12.70 -2.47 35.92
CA TRP A 47 12.18 -3.84 35.87
C TRP A 47 11.47 -4.20 34.56
N GLU A 48 11.20 -3.22 33.71
CA GLU A 48 10.54 -3.41 32.43
C GLU A 48 11.48 -3.15 31.24
N VAL A 49 12.31 -2.10 31.33
CA VAL A 49 13.28 -1.72 30.30
C VAL A 49 14.64 -1.55 30.98
N VAL A 50 15.55 -2.50 30.73
CA VAL A 50 16.89 -2.49 31.28
C VAL A 50 17.85 -1.92 30.26
N PRO A 51 18.41 -0.71 30.48
CA PRO A 51 19.43 -0.17 29.59
C PRO A 51 20.77 -0.89 29.83
N GLU A 52 21.63 -0.93 28.78
CA GLU A 52 22.94 -1.54 28.83
C GLU A 52 22.92 -2.97 29.47
N PHE A 53 21.94 -3.77 29.03
CA PHE A 53 21.78 -5.12 29.56
C PHE A 53 22.99 -6.00 29.26
N THR A 54 23.64 -6.50 30.29
CA THR A 54 24.85 -7.31 30.16
C THR A 54 24.51 -8.74 29.80
N CYS A 55 25.05 -9.21 28.67
CA CYS A 55 25.02 -10.62 28.27
C CYS A 55 26.46 -11.15 28.34
N ASP A 56 26.72 -12.11 29.19
CA ASP A 56 28.04 -12.76 29.28
C ASP A 56 28.20 -13.72 28.08
N VAL A 57 29.04 -13.33 27.10
CA VAL A 57 29.30 -14.12 25.89
C VAL A 57 30.63 -14.85 26.03
N GLY A 58 30.64 -16.06 26.51
CA GLY A 58 31.83 -16.94 26.56
C GLY A 58 33.03 -16.30 27.25
N LYS A 59 34.16 -16.07 26.56
CA LYS A 59 35.36 -15.43 27.10
C LYS A 59 35.30 -13.92 27.14
N LYS A 60 34.36 -13.29 26.43
CA LYS A 60 34.14 -11.85 26.44
C LYS A 60 33.10 -11.52 27.51
N LYS A 61 33.59 -10.98 28.67
CA LYS A 61 32.74 -10.51 29.74
C LYS A 61 32.42 -9.04 29.55
N GLY A 62 31.15 -8.65 29.82
CA GLY A 62 30.71 -7.27 29.88
C GLY A 62 30.28 -6.66 28.52
N GLU A 63 30.05 -7.45 27.47
CA GLU A 63 29.33 -6.94 26.30
C GLU A 63 27.88 -6.62 26.70
N LYS A 64 27.38 -5.47 26.23
CA LYS A 64 26.07 -4.95 26.60
C LYS A 64 25.24 -4.73 25.35
N VAL A 65 23.97 -5.11 25.40
CA VAL A 65 22.95 -4.70 24.44
C VAL A 65 22.26 -3.42 24.93
N ASP A 66 21.87 -2.53 24.04
CA ASP A 66 21.37 -1.21 24.43
C ASP A 66 20.15 -1.27 25.34
N TYR A 67 19.15 -2.08 25.02
CA TYR A 67 17.99 -2.31 25.89
C TYR A 67 17.54 -3.76 25.89
N ALA A 68 17.12 -4.25 27.05
CA ALA A 68 16.37 -5.49 27.20
C ALA A 68 14.98 -5.17 27.76
N LEU A 69 13.93 -5.63 27.07
CA LEU A 69 12.57 -5.59 27.59
C LEU A 69 12.32 -6.83 28.43
N MET A 70 11.79 -6.61 29.62
CA MET A 70 11.62 -7.65 30.64
C MET A 70 10.14 -7.97 30.84
N LYS A 71 9.83 -9.27 31.06
CA LYS A 71 8.53 -9.73 31.54
C LYS A 71 8.73 -10.80 32.60
N ALA A 72 8.12 -10.61 33.78
CA ALA A 72 8.27 -11.52 34.91
C ALA A 72 9.75 -11.82 35.32
N GLY A 73 10.62 -10.80 35.23
CA GLY A 73 12.04 -10.91 35.55
C GLY A 73 12.91 -11.61 34.52
N LYS A 74 12.36 -11.95 33.35
CA LYS A 74 13.11 -12.55 32.23
C LYS A 74 13.16 -11.59 31.02
N PRO A 75 14.28 -11.50 30.29
CA PRO A 75 14.35 -10.75 29.06
C PRO A 75 13.53 -11.45 27.98
N ILE A 76 12.68 -10.67 27.28
CA ILE A 76 11.80 -11.16 26.22
C ILE A 76 12.14 -10.60 24.85
N MET A 77 12.72 -9.39 24.78
CA MET A 77 13.21 -8.74 23.58
C MET A 77 14.51 -8.01 23.85
N LEU A 78 15.43 -8.03 22.90
CA LEU A 78 16.67 -7.25 22.93
C LEU A 78 16.62 -6.18 21.83
N PHE A 79 17.07 -4.96 22.15
CA PHE A 79 17.19 -3.86 21.22
C PHE A 79 18.64 -3.45 21.08
N GLU A 80 19.14 -3.47 19.86
CA GLU A 80 20.43 -2.90 19.46
C GLU A 80 20.14 -1.67 18.62
N CYS A 81 20.69 -0.54 19.02
CA CYS A 81 20.43 0.77 18.45
C CYS A 81 21.64 1.27 17.65
N LYS A 82 21.37 2.05 16.63
CA LYS A 82 22.38 2.78 15.85
C LYS A 82 21.92 4.22 15.67
N SER A 83 22.82 5.11 15.27
CA SER A 83 22.48 6.49 14.95
C SER A 83 21.45 6.55 13.82
N ALA A 84 20.60 7.58 13.80
CA ALA A 84 19.49 7.71 12.86
C ALA A 84 19.92 7.64 11.38
N ASN A 85 21.13 8.08 11.07
CA ASN A 85 21.69 8.08 9.73
C ASN A 85 22.44 6.78 9.36
N ALA A 86 22.51 5.80 10.27
CA ALA A 86 23.21 4.54 10.00
C ALA A 86 22.39 3.63 9.09
N ASP A 87 23.07 3.05 8.10
CA ASP A 87 22.48 1.93 7.34
C ASP A 87 22.54 0.66 8.19
N LEU A 88 21.40 0.03 8.39
CA LEU A 88 21.25 -1.22 9.16
C LEU A 88 21.68 -2.44 8.35
N GLY A 89 22.96 -2.48 7.99
CA GLY A 89 23.60 -3.60 7.29
C GLY A 89 23.84 -4.81 8.18
N LYS A 90 24.36 -5.91 7.57
CA LYS A 90 24.62 -7.18 8.27
C LYS A 90 25.62 -7.03 9.42
N GLU A 91 26.63 -6.19 9.27
CA GLU A 91 27.65 -5.94 10.29
C GLU A 91 27.09 -5.39 11.61
N HIS A 92 26.01 -4.62 11.56
CA HIS A 92 25.33 -4.12 12.76
C HIS A 92 24.47 -5.21 13.44
N ALA A 93 24.04 -6.22 12.69
CA ALA A 93 23.34 -7.36 13.24
C ALA A 93 24.24 -8.34 13.99
N ASP A 94 25.57 -8.34 13.74
CA ASP A 94 26.53 -9.29 14.36
C ASP A 94 26.60 -9.16 15.89
N GLN A 95 26.41 -7.96 16.43
CA GLN A 95 26.36 -7.74 17.86
C GLN A 95 25.11 -8.38 18.45
N LEU A 96 23.95 -8.08 17.88
CA LEU A 96 22.67 -8.67 18.28
C LEU A 96 22.68 -10.19 18.12
N TYR A 97 23.30 -10.72 17.05
CA TYR A 97 23.47 -12.14 16.81
C TYR A 97 24.22 -12.85 17.96
N ARG A 98 25.32 -12.24 18.47
CA ARG A 98 26.08 -12.81 19.58
C ARG A 98 25.25 -12.89 20.86
N TYR A 99 24.49 -11.85 21.18
CA TYR A 99 23.62 -11.85 22.35
C TYR A 99 22.51 -12.89 22.24
N PHE A 100 21.95 -13.04 21.06
CA PHE A 100 20.90 -14.01 20.80
C PHE A 100 21.37 -15.45 21.07
N SER A 101 22.63 -15.75 20.74
CA SER A 101 23.21 -17.09 20.91
C SER A 101 23.46 -17.52 22.37
N VAL A 102 23.51 -16.56 23.31
CA VAL A 102 23.80 -16.81 24.72
C VAL A 102 22.64 -16.52 25.66
N THR A 103 21.53 -16.02 25.13
CA THR A 103 20.31 -15.73 25.89
C THR A 103 19.19 -16.68 25.45
N GLU A 104 18.15 -16.81 26.29
CA GLU A 104 16.91 -17.51 25.92
C GLU A 104 15.92 -16.62 25.15
N VAL A 105 16.33 -15.41 24.78
CA VAL A 105 15.48 -14.43 24.10
C VAL A 105 15.20 -14.89 22.66
N LYS A 106 13.96 -14.76 22.24
CA LYS A 106 13.50 -15.18 20.89
C LYS A 106 13.20 -14.03 19.94
N VAL A 107 13.33 -12.79 20.42
CA VAL A 107 13.10 -11.59 19.58
C VAL A 107 14.26 -10.62 19.78
N GLY A 108 14.95 -10.32 18.69
CA GLY A 108 15.97 -9.27 18.62
C GLY A 108 15.51 -8.16 17.67
N VAL A 109 15.74 -6.91 18.05
CA VAL A 109 15.38 -5.73 17.27
C VAL A 109 16.63 -4.92 17.00
N LEU A 110 16.99 -4.75 15.73
CA LEU A 110 18.01 -3.83 15.28
C LEU A 110 17.32 -2.57 14.73
N THR A 111 17.73 -1.40 15.23
CA THR A 111 17.08 -0.15 14.83
C THR A 111 18.04 1.03 14.77
N ASN A 112 17.72 1.97 13.90
CA ASN A 112 18.27 3.32 13.88
C ASN A 112 17.21 4.38 14.27
N GLY A 113 16.12 3.96 14.94
CA GLY A 113 15.04 4.82 15.32
C GLY A 113 14.03 5.14 14.22
N VAL A 114 14.43 5.02 12.95
CA VAL A 114 13.57 5.19 11.76
C VAL A 114 13.09 3.84 11.26
N VAL A 115 14.03 2.92 11.08
CA VAL A 115 13.76 1.54 10.65
C VAL A 115 13.97 0.59 11.82
N TYR A 116 13.03 -0.34 12.00
CA TYR A 116 13.08 -1.40 13.00
C TYR A 116 13.06 -2.75 12.30
N LYS A 117 14.11 -3.55 12.47
CA LYS A 117 14.25 -4.90 11.91
C LYS A 117 14.15 -5.92 13.03
N PHE A 118 13.11 -6.76 12.97
CA PHE A 118 12.83 -7.78 13.98
C PHE A 118 13.36 -9.13 13.53
N TYR A 119 14.13 -9.77 14.37
CA TYR A 119 14.77 -11.06 14.15
C TYR A 119 14.31 -12.10 15.15
N SER A 120 14.34 -13.37 14.76
CA SER A 120 14.10 -14.52 15.63
C SER A 120 15.02 -15.68 15.26
N ASP A 121 14.92 -16.82 15.92
CA ASP A 121 15.65 -18.08 15.68
C ASP A 121 14.71 -19.15 15.10
N LEU A 122 14.05 -18.84 13.99
CA LEU A 122 13.03 -19.71 13.37
C LEU A 122 13.62 -20.92 12.65
N GLU A 123 14.85 -20.81 12.12
CA GLU A 123 15.52 -21.86 11.38
C GLU A 123 16.31 -22.80 12.29
N GLU A 124 17.03 -22.26 13.25
CA GLU A 124 17.90 -23.00 14.16
C GLU A 124 17.84 -22.38 15.56
N THR A 125 17.50 -23.18 16.55
CA THR A 125 17.32 -22.72 17.95
C THR A 125 18.57 -22.01 18.48
N ASN A 126 18.38 -20.86 19.11
CA ASN A 126 19.41 -19.96 19.65
C ASN A 126 20.40 -19.43 18.61
N LYS A 127 20.00 -19.42 17.35
CA LYS A 127 20.76 -18.82 16.27
C LYS A 127 19.87 -17.85 15.50
N MET A 128 20.13 -16.58 15.65
CA MET A 128 19.36 -15.54 14.97
C MET A 128 19.38 -15.75 13.46
N ASP A 129 18.22 -15.66 12.82
CA ASP A 129 18.08 -15.76 11.38
C ASP A 129 18.82 -14.61 10.66
N ALA A 130 19.34 -14.88 9.47
CA ALA A 130 20.08 -13.87 8.69
C ALA A 130 19.19 -12.75 8.13
N LYS A 131 17.89 -13.00 8.02
CA LYS A 131 16.90 -12.02 7.51
C LYS A 131 15.88 -11.70 8.60
N PRO A 132 15.49 -10.42 8.75
CA PRO A 132 14.40 -10.07 9.65
C PRO A 132 13.07 -10.63 9.14
N PHE A 133 12.24 -11.10 10.07
CA PHE A 133 10.89 -11.57 9.74
C PHE A 133 9.88 -10.41 9.62
N LEU A 134 10.14 -9.27 10.28
CA LEU A 134 9.33 -8.07 10.19
C LEU A 134 10.25 -6.84 10.07
N GLU A 135 9.90 -5.93 9.19
CA GLU A 135 10.56 -4.64 9.03
C GLU A 135 9.51 -3.53 9.09
N LEU A 136 9.71 -2.58 9.98
CA LEU A 136 8.93 -1.36 10.09
C LEU A 136 9.80 -0.18 9.66
N ASP A 137 9.32 0.59 8.71
CA ASP A 137 9.86 1.90 8.36
C ASP A 137 8.84 2.95 8.83
N LEU A 138 9.25 3.82 9.76
CA LEU A 138 8.37 4.85 10.31
C LEU A 138 8.15 6.00 9.32
N LEU A 139 8.97 6.14 8.27
CA LEU A 139 8.76 7.11 7.20
C LEU A 139 7.87 6.55 6.06
N ASP A 140 7.70 5.22 5.96
CA ASP A 140 6.81 4.54 5.02
C ASP A 140 5.90 3.55 5.78
N LEU A 141 4.99 4.10 6.59
CA LEU A 141 4.11 3.30 7.44
C LEU A 141 3.10 2.50 6.61
N LYS A 142 3.16 1.17 6.77
CA LYS A 142 2.18 0.23 6.20
C LYS A 142 1.27 -0.28 7.31
N GLU A 143 -0.03 -0.07 7.19
CA GLU A 143 -1.02 -0.48 8.21
C GLU A 143 -0.91 -1.96 8.58
N VAL A 144 -0.66 -2.83 7.61
CA VAL A 144 -0.45 -4.27 7.83
C VAL A 144 0.72 -4.53 8.79
N VAL A 145 1.82 -3.76 8.68
CA VAL A 145 2.99 -3.88 9.56
C VAL A 145 2.66 -3.38 10.97
N VAL A 146 1.90 -2.28 11.07
CA VAL A 146 1.47 -1.72 12.37
C VAL A 146 0.52 -2.68 13.10
N GLU A 147 -0.35 -3.39 12.36
CA GLU A 147 -1.20 -4.44 12.96
C GLU A 147 -0.36 -5.60 13.53
N GLU A 148 0.68 -6.05 12.84
CA GLU A 148 1.57 -7.10 13.35
C GLU A 148 2.36 -6.64 14.59
N LEU A 149 2.70 -5.34 14.68
CA LEU A 149 3.36 -4.76 15.85
C LEU A 149 2.51 -4.86 17.14
N LYS A 150 1.17 -4.94 17.04
CA LYS A 150 0.29 -5.10 18.21
C LYS A 150 0.62 -6.35 19.04
N ARG A 151 1.21 -7.38 18.41
CA ARG A 151 1.64 -8.62 19.09
C ARG A 151 2.83 -8.42 20.04
N PHE A 152 3.61 -7.34 19.83
CA PHE A 152 4.79 -7.00 20.65
C PHE A 152 4.45 -6.07 21.81
N ARG A 153 3.20 -5.60 21.90
CA ARG A 153 2.76 -4.77 23.01
C ARG A 153 2.79 -5.56 24.32
N LYS A 154 3.20 -4.90 25.39
CA LYS A 154 3.30 -5.49 26.73
C LYS A 154 2.05 -6.27 27.15
N GLU A 155 0.87 -5.73 26.86
CA GLU A 155 -0.42 -6.31 27.23
C GLU A 155 -0.72 -7.62 26.46
N SER A 156 -0.41 -7.66 25.18
CA SER A 156 -0.70 -8.77 24.26
C SER A 156 0.48 -9.70 24.02
N PHE A 157 1.66 -9.39 24.60
CA PHE A 157 2.87 -10.17 24.35
C PHE A 157 2.73 -11.61 24.86
N ASP A 158 2.69 -12.54 23.92
CA ASP A 158 2.83 -13.97 24.13
C ASP A 158 3.94 -14.51 23.22
N LEU A 159 4.96 -15.12 23.82
CA LEU A 159 6.14 -15.56 23.07
C LEU A 159 5.81 -16.60 22.00
N GLY A 160 4.91 -17.55 22.30
CA GLY A 160 4.51 -18.59 21.36
C GLY A 160 3.77 -18.00 20.15
N ALA A 161 2.83 -17.09 20.42
CA ALA A 161 2.10 -16.39 19.37
C ALA A 161 3.02 -15.51 18.49
N VAL A 162 4.01 -14.82 19.11
CA VAL A 162 4.99 -13.99 18.37
C VAL A 162 5.88 -14.86 17.48
N VAL A 163 6.42 -15.98 17.96
CA VAL A 163 7.25 -16.90 17.18
C VAL A 163 6.46 -17.53 16.03
N SER A 164 5.20 -17.93 16.27
CA SER A 164 4.33 -18.47 15.22
C SER A 164 4.05 -17.43 14.12
N ALA A 165 3.70 -16.21 14.51
CA ALA A 165 3.49 -15.11 13.56
C ALA A 165 4.77 -14.75 12.80
N ALA A 166 5.93 -14.72 13.46
CA ALA A 166 7.22 -14.50 12.84
C ALA A 166 7.52 -15.53 11.74
N SER A 167 7.22 -16.82 12.02
CA SER A 167 7.35 -17.90 11.04
C SER A 167 6.44 -17.69 9.83
N GLU A 168 5.18 -17.37 10.06
CA GLU A 168 4.19 -17.09 9.00
C GLU A 168 4.61 -15.88 8.14
N LEU A 169 5.01 -14.77 8.76
CA LEU A 169 5.46 -13.56 8.07
C LEU A 169 6.70 -13.83 7.21
N LYS A 170 7.70 -14.52 7.77
CA LYS A 170 8.94 -14.88 7.07
C LYS A 170 8.65 -15.71 5.81
N TYR A 171 7.93 -16.81 5.96
CA TYR A 171 7.63 -17.67 4.83
C TYR A 171 6.68 -17.04 3.82
N SER A 172 5.67 -16.29 4.28
CA SER A 172 4.78 -15.55 3.40
C SER A 172 5.52 -14.48 2.58
N LYS A 173 6.46 -13.74 3.19
CA LYS A 173 7.30 -12.75 2.49
C LYS A 173 8.14 -13.42 1.40
N GLU A 174 8.77 -14.57 1.71
CA GLU A 174 9.61 -15.29 0.77
C GLU A 174 8.79 -15.93 -0.37
N ILE A 175 7.63 -16.50 -0.06
CA ILE A 175 6.69 -17.03 -1.07
C ILE A 175 6.22 -15.92 -2.01
N LYS A 176 5.83 -14.76 -1.48
CA LYS A 176 5.43 -13.61 -2.31
C LYS A 176 6.56 -13.13 -3.22
N ARG A 177 7.81 -13.13 -2.73
CA ARG A 177 8.99 -12.79 -3.54
C ARG A 177 9.15 -13.75 -4.71
N ILE A 178 9.10 -15.08 -4.42
CA ILE A 178 9.19 -16.13 -5.44
C ILE A 178 8.05 -16.00 -6.46
N LEU A 179 6.81 -15.81 -6.01
CA LEU A 179 5.68 -15.60 -6.91
C LEU A 179 5.85 -14.38 -7.80
N GLY A 180 6.41 -13.28 -7.27
CA GLY A 180 6.73 -12.09 -8.06
C GLY A 180 7.81 -12.33 -9.11
N GLU A 181 8.84 -13.12 -8.79
CA GLU A 181 9.88 -13.51 -9.74
C GLU A 181 9.31 -14.39 -10.85
N GLU A 182 8.49 -15.39 -10.49
CA GLU A 182 7.82 -16.27 -11.45
C GLU A 182 6.80 -15.52 -12.34
N LEU A 183 6.14 -14.48 -11.80
CA LEU A 183 5.24 -13.60 -12.59
C LEU A 183 6.02 -12.84 -13.67
N ASN A 184 7.22 -12.35 -13.35
CA ASN A 184 8.01 -11.54 -14.28
C ASN A 184 8.84 -12.41 -15.25
N SER A 185 9.38 -13.52 -14.77
CA SER A 185 10.25 -14.43 -15.53
C SER A 185 10.08 -15.88 -15.05
N PRO A 186 9.10 -16.61 -15.60
CA PRO A 186 8.81 -17.98 -15.19
C PRO A 186 10.04 -18.91 -15.31
N SER A 187 10.40 -19.58 -14.22
CA SER A 187 11.48 -20.57 -14.20
C SER A 187 11.13 -21.82 -15.02
N ASP A 188 12.14 -22.60 -15.39
CA ASP A 188 11.92 -23.87 -16.09
C ASP A 188 11.07 -24.84 -15.28
N GLU A 189 11.23 -24.84 -13.96
CA GLU A 189 10.48 -25.71 -13.06
C GLU A 189 9.01 -25.31 -12.99
N PHE A 190 8.74 -24.02 -12.90
CA PHE A 190 7.39 -23.44 -12.91
C PHE A 190 6.68 -23.73 -14.24
N VAL A 191 7.39 -23.52 -15.36
CA VAL A 191 6.87 -23.84 -16.70
C VAL A 191 6.59 -25.34 -16.83
N LYS A 192 7.49 -26.22 -16.40
CA LYS A 192 7.28 -27.68 -16.44
C LYS A 192 6.09 -28.12 -15.60
N PHE A 193 5.89 -27.50 -14.44
CA PHE A 193 4.77 -27.83 -13.55
C PHE A 193 3.44 -27.64 -14.27
N PHE A 194 3.19 -26.46 -14.86
CA PHE A 194 1.94 -26.19 -15.59
C PHE A 194 1.83 -26.95 -16.89
N THR A 195 2.92 -27.03 -17.68
CA THR A 195 2.89 -27.74 -18.95
C THR A 195 2.47 -29.20 -18.78
N LYS A 196 2.95 -29.88 -17.76
CA LYS A 196 2.57 -31.28 -17.49
C LYS A 196 1.09 -31.47 -17.15
N GLN A 197 0.42 -30.43 -16.63
CA GLN A 197 -0.99 -30.52 -16.26
C GLN A 197 -1.94 -30.24 -17.43
N VAL A 198 -1.50 -29.41 -18.41
CA VAL A 198 -2.37 -28.94 -19.49
C VAL A 198 -2.01 -29.53 -20.86
N TYR A 199 -0.82 -30.15 -20.99
CA TYR A 199 -0.34 -30.68 -22.25
C TYR A 199 -0.09 -32.19 -22.16
N SER A 200 -0.84 -32.94 -22.96
CA SER A 200 -0.75 -34.42 -23.02
C SER A 200 0.41 -34.94 -23.89
N GLY A 201 1.06 -34.05 -24.65
CA GLY A 201 2.18 -34.43 -25.50
C GLY A 201 3.52 -34.56 -24.75
N ARG A 202 4.57 -34.97 -25.46
CA ARG A 202 5.92 -35.08 -24.88
C ARG A 202 6.48 -33.67 -24.57
N VAL A 203 6.86 -33.41 -23.33
CA VAL A 203 7.47 -32.16 -22.90
C VAL A 203 8.92 -32.09 -23.43
N THR A 204 9.10 -31.38 -24.56
CA THR A 204 10.41 -31.13 -25.20
C THR A 204 10.87 -29.71 -24.84
N LYS A 205 12.15 -29.40 -25.12
CA LYS A 205 12.68 -28.02 -24.89
C LYS A 205 11.90 -26.98 -25.67
N THR A 206 11.57 -27.23 -26.93
CA THR A 206 10.77 -26.35 -27.78
C THR A 206 9.34 -26.18 -27.23
N ALA A 207 8.75 -27.26 -26.70
CA ALA A 207 7.44 -27.14 -26.03
C ALA A 207 7.52 -26.25 -24.79
N LEU A 208 8.56 -26.38 -23.96
CA LEU A 208 8.75 -25.54 -22.79
C LEU A 208 8.91 -24.06 -23.15
N GLU A 209 9.68 -23.72 -24.18
CA GLU A 209 9.84 -22.34 -24.64
C GLU A 209 8.49 -21.74 -25.07
N LYS A 210 7.68 -22.49 -25.84
CA LYS A 210 6.33 -22.06 -26.21
C LYS A 210 5.41 -21.88 -25.02
N PHE A 211 5.43 -22.85 -24.07
CA PHE A 211 4.57 -22.77 -22.89
C PHE A 211 5.02 -21.70 -21.91
N ARG A 212 6.29 -21.30 -21.88
CA ARG A 212 6.79 -20.17 -21.07
C ARG A 212 6.02 -18.88 -21.38
N GLU A 213 5.90 -18.54 -22.66
CA GLU A 213 5.16 -17.35 -23.09
C GLU A 213 3.67 -17.44 -22.71
N ILE A 214 3.06 -18.60 -22.95
CA ILE A 214 1.64 -18.83 -22.66
C ILE A 214 1.39 -18.69 -21.14
N ILE A 215 2.24 -19.30 -20.30
CA ILE A 215 2.12 -19.27 -18.84
C ILE A 215 2.34 -17.84 -18.31
N HIS A 216 3.34 -17.13 -18.84
CA HIS A 216 3.59 -15.73 -18.47
C HIS A 216 2.38 -14.83 -18.77
N GLN A 217 1.78 -14.97 -19.95
CA GLN A 217 0.59 -14.22 -20.33
C GLN A 217 -0.63 -14.60 -19.48
N ALA A 218 -0.88 -15.91 -19.31
CA ALA A 218 -1.99 -16.41 -18.52
C ALA A 218 -1.89 -15.96 -17.05
N PHE A 219 -0.66 -15.95 -16.49
CA PHE A 219 -0.45 -15.52 -15.10
C PHE A 219 -0.68 -14.02 -14.92
N LYS A 220 -0.23 -13.18 -15.87
CA LYS A 220 -0.54 -11.74 -15.89
C LYS A 220 -2.03 -11.48 -16.01
N GLN A 221 -2.72 -12.16 -16.92
CA GLN A 221 -4.17 -12.05 -17.09
C GLN A 221 -4.90 -12.43 -15.80
N PHE A 222 -4.56 -13.56 -15.20
CA PHE A 222 -5.16 -14.01 -13.93
C PHE A 222 -5.01 -12.97 -12.81
N VAL A 223 -3.81 -12.37 -12.65
CA VAL A 223 -3.59 -11.32 -11.64
C VAL A 223 -4.45 -10.08 -11.93
N ASN A 224 -4.51 -9.64 -13.18
CA ASN A 224 -5.33 -8.50 -13.59
C ASN A 224 -6.82 -8.75 -13.37
N GLU A 225 -7.31 -9.96 -13.73
CA GLU A 225 -8.70 -10.36 -13.45
C GLU A 225 -9.02 -10.30 -11.95
N LYS A 226 -8.11 -10.78 -11.09
CA LYS A 226 -8.29 -10.71 -9.63
C LYS A 226 -8.29 -9.30 -9.07
N ILE A 227 -7.47 -8.42 -9.64
CA ILE A 227 -7.47 -6.99 -9.29
C ILE A 227 -8.81 -6.37 -9.70
N SER A 228 -9.26 -6.59 -10.94
CA SER A 228 -10.54 -6.08 -11.45
C SER A 228 -11.74 -6.58 -10.64
N ASP A 229 -11.77 -7.87 -10.29
CA ASP A 229 -12.82 -8.44 -9.43
C ASP A 229 -12.88 -7.75 -8.06
N ARG A 230 -11.71 -7.48 -7.44
CA ARG A 230 -11.66 -6.77 -6.15
C ARG A 230 -12.14 -5.32 -6.26
N LEU A 231 -11.74 -4.63 -7.33
CA LEU A 231 -12.16 -3.26 -7.57
C LEU A 231 -13.68 -3.17 -7.80
N LYS A 232 -14.25 -4.09 -8.60
CA LYS A 232 -15.71 -4.18 -8.78
C LYS A 232 -16.45 -4.42 -7.45
N SER A 233 -15.97 -5.37 -6.65
CA SER A 233 -16.58 -5.67 -5.35
C SER A 233 -16.46 -4.50 -4.35
N ALA A 234 -15.40 -3.69 -4.43
CA ALA A 234 -15.25 -2.50 -3.60
C ALA A 234 -16.24 -1.41 -4.01
N LEU A 235 -16.39 -1.17 -5.32
CA LEU A 235 -17.37 -0.21 -5.86
C LEU A 235 -18.83 -0.61 -5.55
N GLU A 236 -19.15 -1.90 -5.65
CA GLU A 236 -20.48 -2.41 -5.30
C GLU A 236 -20.82 -2.17 -3.82
N LYS A 237 -19.83 -2.38 -2.92
CA LYS A 237 -20.01 -2.12 -1.48
C LYS A 237 -20.17 -0.64 -1.15
N GLU A 238 -19.43 0.24 -1.81
CA GLU A 238 -19.60 1.70 -1.66
C GLU A 238 -21.02 2.12 -2.10
N GLN A 239 -21.51 1.59 -3.23
CA GLN A 239 -22.88 1.86 -3.73
C GLN A 239 -23.98 1.33 -2.80
N GLU A 240 -23.80 0.17 -2.18
CA GLU A 240 -24.74 -0.41 -1.20
C GLU A 240 -24.79 0.42 0.10
N GLN A 241 -23.66 0.96 0.55
CA GLN A 241 -23.59 1.79 1.75
C GLN A 241 -24.24 3.18 1.53
N GLU A 242 -24.07 3.77 0.35
CA GLU A 242 -24.74 5.03 -0.01
C GLU A 242 -26.25 4.85 -0.20
N GLY A 243 -26.68 3.72 -0.74
CA GLY A 243 -28.11 3.37 -0.86
C GLY A 243 -28.83 3.22 0.51
N ALA A 244 -28.10 2.76 1.53
CA ALA A 244 -28.64 2.62 2.89
C ALA A 244 -28.71 3.95 3.66
N ALA A 245 -27.83 4.91 3.39
CA ALA A 245 -27.84 6.25 4.01
C ALA A 245 -28.92 7.18 3.41
N GLY A 246 -29.26 7.00 2.13
CA GLY A 246 -30.29 7.80 1.44
C GLY A 246 -31.73 7.50 1.83
N VAL A 247 -32.01 6.39 2.53
CA VAL A 247 -33.39 6.00 2.92
C VAL A 247 -33.82 6.60 4.26
N ALA A 248 -32.92 7.25 5.01
CA ALA A 248 -33.22 7.79 6.34
C ALA A 248 -33.68 9.29 6.33
N GLU A 249 -33.52 10.04 5.24
CA GLU A 249 -33.85 11.48 5.20
C GLU A 249 -35.08 11.89 4.36
N GLU A 250 -35.78 10.96 3.69
CA GLU A 250 -37.03 11.31 2.97
C GLU A 250 -38.30 10.95 3.74
N ARG A 251 -38.54 11.65 4.86
CA ARG A 251 -39.92 11.86 5.37
C ARG A 251 -40.13 13.34 5.61
N GLY A 252 -40.53 14.03 4.58
CA GLY A 252 -41.11 15.37 4.73
C GLY A 252 -40.86 16.31 3.56
N ALA A 253 -41.61 16.21 2.49
CA ALA A 253 -42.25 17.32 1.74
C ALA A 253 -42.94 16.80 0.47
N GLU A 254 -44.24 16.89 0.46
CA GLU A 254 -45.10 16.70 -0.70
C GLU A 254 -44.93 17.80 -1.74
N GLY A 255 -44.97 17.44 -3.00
CA GLY A 255 -45.49 18.33 -4.03
C GLY A 255 -44.64 18.47 -5.30
N GLY A 256 -45.01 17.78 -6.37
CA GLY A 256 -44.54 18.15 -7.71
C GLY A 256 -44.29 16.99 -8.66
N ARG A 257 -45.36 16.54 -9.35
CA ARG A 257 -45.29 15.58 -10.45
C ARG A 257 -44.32 16.01 -11.55
N SER A 258 -43.41 15.12 -11.94
CA SER A 258 -43.08 14.87 -13.34
C SER A 258 -42.62 13.43 -13.46
N GLU A 259 -43.34 12.71 -14.30
CA GLU A 259 -43.11 11.32 -14.68
C GLU A 259 -41.79 11.24 -15.47
N GLU A 260 -40.72 10.75 -14.87
CA GLU A 260 -39.60 10.19 -15.59
C GLU A 260 -39.58 8.67 -15.41
N LYS A 261 -39.74 8.00 -16.55
CA LYS A 261 -39.75 6.55 -16.72
C LYS A 261 -38.51 5.94 -16.04
N LYS A 262 -38.74 5.06 -15.07
CA LYS A 262 -37.77 4.02 -14.63
C LYS A 262 -37.55 3.07 -15.80
N GLU A 263 -36.54 3.32 -16.62
CA GLU A 263 -35.96 2.28 -17.46
C GLU A 263 -35.14 1.34 -16.57
N LYS A 264 -35.54 0.08 -16.57
CA LYS A 264 -34.78 -1.01 -15.94
C LYS A 264 -33.42 -1.09 -16.61
N GLU A 265 -32.35 -0.89 -15.81
CA GLU A 265 -30.96 -1.09 -16.21
C GLU A 265 -30.67 -2.61 -16.24
N GLU A 266 -31.09 -3.30 -17.31
CA GLU A 266 -30.62 -4.63 -17.63
C GLU A 266 -29.54 -4.51 -18.71
N GLY A 267 -28.26 -4.84 -18.38
CA GLY A 267 -27.20 -5.10 -19.33
C GLY A 267 -26.08 -4.04 -19.46
N VAL A 268 -25.88 -3.16 -18.49
CA VAL A 268 -24.70 -2.26 -18.47
C VAL A 268 -23.59 -2.94 -17.68
N VAL A 269 -22.46 -3.24 -18.33
CA VAL A 269 -21.28 -3.86 -17.72
C VAL A 269 -20.12 -2.89 -17.84
N THR A 270 -19.68 -2.36 -16.69
CA THR A 270 -18.49 -1.52 -16.63
C THR A 270 -17.25 -2.32 -17.04
N THR A 271 -16.49 -1.81 -17.99
CA THR A 271 -15.29 -2.48 -18.51
C THR A 271 -14.09 -2.27 -17.59
N GLU A 272 -13.10 -3.15 -17.67
CA GLU A 272 -11.85 -3.02 -16.90
C GLU A 272 -11.14 -1.69 -17.19
N GLU A 273 -11.18 -1.25 -18.42
CA GLU A 273 -10.56 0.01 -18.87
C GLU A 273 -11.27 1.24 -18.31
N GLU A 274 -12.59 1.19 -18.14
CA GLU A 274 -13.38 2.26 -17.51
C GLU A 274 -13.07 2.38 -16.02
N VAL A 275 -12.88 1.24 -15.34
CA VAL A 275 -12.47 1.19 -13.94
C VAL A 275 -11.04 1.72 -13.76
N GLU A 276 -10.09 1.31 -14.62
CA GLU A 276 -8.72 1.81 -14.60
C GLU A 276 -8.66 3.32 -14.85
N GLY A 277 -9.38 3.81 -15.87
CA GLY A 277 -9.49 5.23 -16.18
C GLY A 277 -10.07 6.03 -15.00
N PHE A 278 -11.07 5.49 -14.30
CA PHE A 278 -11.64 6.09 -13.11
C PHE A 278 -10.60 6.25 -11.99
N PHE A 279 -9.80 5.22 -11.71
CA PHE A 279 -8.77 5.32 -10.67
C PHE A 279 -7.67 6.32 -11.03
N ILE A 280 -7.32 6.45 -12.32
CA ILE A 280 -6.40 7.50 -12.78
C ILE A 280 -6.98 8.88 -12.48
N VAL A 281 -8.25 9.12 -12.83
CA VAL A 281 -8.92 10.40 -12.54
C VAL A 281 -9.00 10.66 -11.05
N ARG A 282 -9.38 9.67 -10.25
CA ARG A 282 -9.45 9.77 -8.78
C ARG A 282 -8.08 10.08 -8.16
N ALA A 283 -7.01 9.46 -8.67
CA ALA A 283 -5.64 9.75 -8.24
C ALA A 283 -5.20 11.19 -8.57
N ILE A 284 -5.53 11.70 -9.76
CA ILE A 284 -5.25 13.08 -10.18
C ILE A 284 -5.97 14.07 -9.27
N LEU A 285 -7.23 13.80 -8.94
CA LEU A 285 -8.08 14.72 -8.18
C LEU A 285 -7.86 14.68 -6.67
N ARG A 286 -7.05 13.75 -6.15
CA ARG A 286 -6.74 13.63 -4.71
C ARG A 286 -6.17 14.90 -4.09
N GLU A 287 -5.51 15.74 -4.88
CA GLU A 287 -4.96 17.02 -4.45
C GLU A 287 -6.00 18.13 -4.37
N THR A 288 -7.15 17.98 -5.04
CA THR A 288 -8.18 19.01 -5.20
C THR A 288 -9.44 18.69 -4.39
N THR A 289 -9.80 17.41 -4.30
CA THR A 289 -11.01 16.96 -3.58
C THR A 289 -10.81 15.60 -2.91
N GLU A 290 -11.65 15.27 -1.94
CA GLU A 290 -11.64 13.97 -1.28
C GLU A 290 -11.99 12.87 -2.30
N PRO A 291 -11.21 11.76 -2.36
CA PRO A 291 -11.41 10.69 -3.34
C PRO A 291 -12.83 10.07 -3.32
N GLU A 292 -13.47 10.05 -2.17
CA GLU A 292 -14.82 9.49 -1.94
C GLU A 292 -15.91 10.31 -2.63
N ARG A 293 -15.66 11.57 -2.95
CA ARG A 293 -16.57 12.46 -3.67
C ARG A 293 -16.56 12.25 -5.17
N VAL A 294 -15.58 11.52 -5.71
CA VAL A 294 -15.45 11.20 -7.14
C VAL A 294 -16.09 9.85 -7.41
N ILE A 295 -17.21 9.82 -8.09
CA ILE A 295 -18.07 8.64 -8.29
C ILE A 295 -18.13 8.23 -9.75
N LEU A 296 -17.97 6.93 -10.02
CA LEU A 296 -18.16 6.33 -11.33
C LEU A 296 -19.62 5.94 -11.53
N LYS A 297 -20.23 6.33 -12.65
CA LYS A 297 -21.60 5.95 -12.99
C LYS A 297 -21.69 5.52 -14.46
N ASP A 298 -21.84 4.24 -14.65
CA ASP A 298 -21.90 3.64 -15.98
C ASP A 298 -23.25 3.85 -16.67
N ARG A 299 -23.21 3.99 -18.00
CA ARG A 299 -24.35 4.12 -18.90
C ARG A 299 -24.12 3.26 -20.14
N LYS A 300 -25.15 2.92 -20.84
CA LYS A 300 -25.12 2.03 -22.02
C LYS A 300 -24.06 2.38 -23.07
N ASN A 301 -23.74 3.66 -23.27
CA ASN A 301 -22.86 4.15 -24.31
C ASN A 301 -21.59 4.86 -23.82
N TYR A 302 -21.50 5.16 -22.52
CA TYR A 302 -20.37 5.87 -21.91
C TYR A 302 -20.41 5.72 -20.39
N CYS A 303 -19.27 5.89 -19.76
CA CYS A 303 -19.16 5.89 -18.32
C CYS A 303 -18.89 7.31 -17.81
N ASN A 304 -19.71 7.80 -16.86
CA ASN A 304 -19.54 9.11 -16.24
C ASN A 304 -18.64 9.03 -15.02
N VAL A 305 -17.77 10.03 -14.86
CA VAL A 305 -17.12 10.35 -13.60
C VAL A 305 -17.75 11.64 -13.07
N LEU A 306 -18.36 11.58 -11.90
CA LEU A 306 -19.18 12.62 -11.32
C LEU A 306 -18.58 13.12 -10.00
N LEU A 307 -18.78 14.40 -9.67
CA LEU A 307 -18.54 14.93 -8.32
C LEU A 307 -19.82 14.81 -7.50
N ASP A 308 -19.72 14.31 -6.25
CA ASP A 308 -20.81 14.18 -5.27
C ASP A 308 -22.00 13.37 -5.80
N ASN A 309 -21.76 12.34 -6.64
CA ASN A 309 -22.82 11.56 -7.31
C ASN A 309 -23.87 12.45 -8.07
N ASN A 310 -23.51 13.67 -8.39
CA ASN A 310 -24.44 14.64 -8.99
C ASN A 310 -24.29 14.66 -10.52
N ILE A 311 -25.34 14.25 -11.24
CA ILE A 311 -25.39 14.21 -12.70
C ILE A 311 -25.14 15.61 -13.32
N ARG A 312 -25.38 16.69 -12.56
CA ARG A 312 -25.15 18.07 -12.99
C ARG A 312 -23.71 18.54 -12.80
N LYS A 313 -22.86 17.71 -12.14
CA LYS A 313 -21.43 17.98 -11.92
C LYS A 313 -20.55 16.87 -12.56
N PRO A 314 -20.60 16.65 -13.88
CA PRO A 314 -19.75 15.66 -14.53
C PRO A 314 -18.31 16.19 -14.60
N ILE A 315 -17.35 15.38 -14.14
CA ILE A 315 -15.91 15.68 -14.20
C ILE A 315 -15.38 15.31 -15.59
N CYS A 316 -15.65 14.08 -16.03
CA CYS A 316 -15.31 13.59 -17.36
C CYS A 316 -16.24 12.42 -17.75
N ARG A 317 -16.16 11.98 -19.01
CA ARG A 317 -16.82 10.77 -19.50
C ARG A 317 -15.87 9.91 -20.28
N PHE A 318 -15.99 8.59 -20.13
CA PHE A 318 -15.26 7.59 -20.91
C PHE A 318 -16.14 6.99 -21.98
N TYR A 319 -15.60 6.89 -23.19
CA TYR A 319 -16.19 6.24 -24.36
C TYR A 319 -15.22 5.16 -24.80
N PHE A 320 -15.12 4.07 -24.02
CA PHE A 320 -14.13 3.01 -24.24
C PHE A 320 -14.72 1.80 -24.96
N ASN A 321 -16.05 1.77 -25.15
CA ASN A 321 -16.76 0.70 -25.84
C ASN A 321 -16.66 0.79 -27.39
N THR A 322 -15.73 1.60 -27.91
CA THR A 322 -15.50 1.80 -29.35
C THR A 322 -14.05 1.47 -29.72
N ARG A 323 -13.79 1.19 -31.02
CA ARG A 323 -12.45 0.86 -31.51
C ARG A 323 -11.42 1.97 -31.22
N GLN A 324 -11.83 3.22 -31.35
CA GLN A 324 -11.08 4.39 -30.91
C GLN A 324 -11.66 4.86 -29.60
N LYS A 325 -10.83 4.94 -28.56
CA LYS A 325 -11.24 5.38 -27.22
C LYS A 325 -11.20 6.89 -27.11
N TYR A 326 -12.16 7.45 -26.36
CA TYR A 326 -12.21 8.88 -26.10
C TYR A 326 -12.48 9.15 -24.63
N VAL A 327 -11.85 10.22 -24.14
CA VAL A 327 -12.21 10.85 -22.85
C VAL A 327 -12.81 12.21 -23.19
N SER A 328 -13.93 12.53 -22.58
CA SER A 328 -14.51 13.87 -22.74
C SER A 328 -14.35 14.69 -21.46
N PHE A 329 -14.10 15.96 -21.63
CA PHE A 329 -13.98 16.98 -20.59
C PHE A 329 -15.07 18.01 -20.75
N PHE A 330 -15.38 18.73 -19.67
CA PHE A 330 -16.41 19.77 -19.65
C PHE A 330 -15.77 21.13 -19.36
N ASP A 331 -16.18 22.14 -20.13
CA ASP A 331 -15.83 23.54 -19.86
C ASP A 331 -16.78 24.18 -18.84
N ALA A 332 -16.52 25.45 -18.48
CA ALA A 332 -17.35 26.24 -17.57
C ALA A 332 -18.81 26.40 -18.03
N GLU A 333 -19.07 26.31 -19.36
CA GLU A 333 -20.40 26.34 -19.96
C GLU A 333 -21.05 24.95 -20.06
N LYS A 334 -20.38 23.89 -19.51
CA LYS A 334 -20.76 22.46 -19.60
C LYS A 334 -20.80 21.91 -21.01
N LYS A 335 -20.05 22.51 -21.92
CA LYS A 335 -19.87 21.98 -23.28
C LYS A 335 -18.88 20.84 -23.24
N GLU A 336 -19.26 19.71 -23.84
CA GLU A 336 -18.47 18.49 -23.87
C GLU A 336 -17.47 18.53 -25.03
N GLU A 337 -16.19 18.35 -24.75
CA GLU A 337 -15.11 18.18 -25.72
C GLU A 337 -14.54 16.78 -25.61
N LYS A 338 -14.54 16.02 -26.72
CA LYS A 338 -14.01 14.65 -26.79
C LYS A 338 -12.59 14.65 -27.30
N VAL A 339 -11.70 14.00 -26.57
CA VAL A 339 -10.30 13.80 -26.93
C VAL A 339 -10.04 12.32 -27.14
N ALA A 340 -9.41 11.96 -28.26
CA ALA A 340 -9.00 10.60 -28.54
C ALA A 340 -7.80 10.23 -27.65
N VAL A 341 -7.82 9.02 -27.09
CA VAL A 341 -6.71 8.46 -26.30
C VAL A 341 -6.32 7.09 -26.87
N GLU A 342 -5.03 6.84 -27.02
CA GLU A 342 -4.50 5.55 -27.45
C GLU A 342 -4.32 4.60 -26.27
N ASN A 343 -3.94 5.16 -25.11
CA ASN A 343 -3.78 4.41 -23.86
C ASN A 343 -4.29 5.24 -22.67
N LEU A 344 -4.64 4.57 -21.58
CA LEU A 344 -5.24 5.20 -20.39
C LEU A 344 -4.27 6.15 -19.66
N SER A 345 -2.96 5.93 -19.79
CA SER A 345 -1.96 6.81 -19.17
C SER A 345 -1.98 8.23 -19.74
N GLU A 346 -2.54 8.43 -20.95
CA GLU A 346 -2.68 9.76 -21.52
C GLU A 346 -3.66 10.65 -20.75
N ILE A 347 -4.53 10.08 -19.92
CA ILE A 347 -5.43 10.83 -19.02
C ILE A 347 -4.62 11.75 -18.10
N TYR A 348 -3.41 11.37 -17.68
CA TYR A 348 -2.54 12.21 -16.87
C TYR A 348 -2.15 13.53 -17.55
N ASN A 349 -2.10 13.57 -18.88
CA ASN A 349 -1.80 14.80 -19.63
C ASN A 349 -2.90 15.86 -19.49
N TYR A 350 -4.08 15.47 -19.02
CA TYR A 350 -5.25 16.33 -18.82
C TYR A 350 -5.53 16.62 -17.35
N ALA A 351 -4.56 16.38 -16.46
CA ALA A 351 -4.71 16.55 -15.00
C ALA A 351 -5.21 17.95 -14.63
N GLU A 352 -4.63 18.99 -15.23
CA GLU A 352 -5.03 20.38 -14.94
C GLU A 352 -6.48 20.70 -15.37
N ARG A 353 -6.96 20.07 -16.45
CA ARG A 353 -8.36 20.24 -16.88
C ARG A 353 -9.34 19.57 -15.92
N LEU A 354 -8.99 18.39 -15.42
CA LEU A 354 -9.79 17.66 -14.43
C LEU A 354 -9.87 18.42 -13.12
N LYS A 355 -8.76 18.97 -12.64
CA LYS A 355 -8.69 19.80 -11.43
C LYS A 355 -9.52 21.08 -11.59
N ALA A 356 -9.35 21.80 -12.69
CA ALA A 356 -10.10 23.02 -13.00
C ALA A 356 -11.62 22.80 -13.06
N THR A 357 -12.07 21.63 -13.55
CA THR A 357 -13.50 21.28 -13.54
C THR A 357 -14.04 21.11 -12.13
N VAL A 358 -13.27 20.49 -11.21
CA VAL A 358 -13.67 20.34 -9.80
C VAL A 358 -13.65 21.70 -9.10
N ASP A 359 -12.62 22.51 -9.28
CA ASP A 359 -12.51 23.86 -8.70
C ASP A 359 -13.70 24.75 -9.11
N TYR A 360 -14.11 24.66 -10.36
CA TYR A 360 -15.31 25.36 -10.85
C TYR A 360 -16.58 24.93 -10.11
N TYR A 361 -16.74 23.62 -9.84
CA TYR A 361 -17.91 23.12 -9.09
C TYR A 361 -17.88 23.47 -7.60
N GLU A 362 -16.70 23.73 -7.04
CA GLU A 362 -16.53 24.13 -5.64
C GLU A 362 -16.58 25.66 -5.42
N GLY A 363 -16.68 26.43 -6.49
CA GLY A 363 -16.81 27.91 -6.42
C GLY A 363 -15.49 28.64 -6.17
N TYR A 364 -14.35 28.01 -6.47
CA TYR A 364 -13.06 28.70 -6.49
C TYR A 364 -12.99 29.59 -7.73
N GLU A 365 -13.27 30.89 -7.57
CA GLU A 365 -13.03 31.89 -8.61
C GLU A 365 -11.52 32.11 -8.76
N GLY A 366 -10.87 31.51 -9.78
CA GLY A 366 -9.47 31.85 -9.99
C GLY A 366 -8.66 31.07 -11.03
N SER A 367 -9.20 30.14 -11.81
CA SER A 367 -8.44 29.59 -12.93
C SER A 367 -9.34 29.30 -14.11
N GLY A 368 -9.25 30.17 -15.11
CA GLY A 368 -9.83 29.90 -16.42
C GLY A 368 -9.25 28.62 -16.99
N VAL A 369 -10.11 27.76 -17.53
CA VAL A 369 -9.71 26.53 -18.22
C VAL A 369 -8.67 26.87 -19.30
N PRO A 370 -7.49 26.28 -19.31
CA PRO A 370 -6.49 26.52 -20.35
C PRO A 370 -7.06 26.12 -21.72
N GLU A 371 -7.17 27.07 -22.64
CA GLU A 371 -7.45 26.76 -24.04
C GLU A 371 -6.35 25.87 -24.61
N ALA A 372 -6.76 24.86 -25.35
CA ALA A 372 -5.85 23.96 -26.06
C ALA A 372 -4.95 24.77 -27.01
N SER A 373 -3.63 24.72 -26.81
CA SER A 373 -2.65 25.28 -27.73
C SER A 373 -2.67 24.52 -29.06
N PRO A 374 -2.89 25.15 -30.17
CA PRO A 374 -2.79 24.52 -31.48
C PRO A 374 -1.34 24.59 -31.96
N GLU A 375 -0.48 23.65 -31.53
CA GLU A 375 0.82 23.45 -32.19
C GLU A 375 1.01 21.98 -32.56
N SER A 376 0.55 21.64 -33.77
CA SER A 376 1.17 20.64 -34.67
C SER A 376 0.42 20.49 -36.00
N GLU A 377 0.23 21.62 -36.73
CA GLU A 377 -0.03 21.54 -38.16
C GLU A 377 0.74 22.67 -38.85
N LYS A 378 2.02 22.42 -39.19
CA LYS A 378 2.73 23.04 -40.30
C LYS A 378 4.15 22.49 -40.36
N GLU A 379 4.34 21.44 -41.13
CA GLU A 379 5.54 21.20 -41.94
C GLU A 379 5.36 19.92 -42.74
N ASN A 380 4.73 20.06 -43.89
CA ASN A 380 5.00 19.26 -45.07
C ASN A 380 4.32 19.86 -46.30
N LYS A 381 4.94 20.95 -46.82
CA LYS A 381 4.87 21.31 -48.25
C LYS A 381 6.11 22.12 -48.60
N ASN A 382 7.02 21.49 -49.30
CA ASN A 382 7.99 21.91 -50.30
C ASN A 382 9.34 21.24 -50.09
N ILE A 383 9.65 20.26 -50.86
CA ILE A 383 10.54 20.11 -52.03
C ILE A 383 10.62 18.62 -52.29
#